data_b3802a18c4763a3f6d2d527c2c36f4ea
#
_entry.id   b3802a18c4763a3f6d2d527c2c36f4ea
#
_cell.length_a   1.000
_cell.length_b   1.000
_cell.length_c   1.000
_cell.angle_alpha   90.00
_cell.angle_beta   90.00
_cell.angle_gamma   90.00
#
_symmetry.space_group_name_H-M   'P 1'
#
loop_
_entity.id
_entity.type
_entity.pdbx_description
1 polymer ?
#
loop_
_entity_poly.entity_id
_entity_poly.type
_entity_poly.pdbx_seq_one_letter_code
_entity_poly.pdbx_strand_id
1 'polypeptide(L)'
;TDIQNNSFLVAELDALTALAEVAEKYHYTCPEICEDDTIEIKDGRHPVVESALVKEGFVPNDCLMDLPNNKLLVITGPNMAGKSTYIRQVALIVLLAQMGSFVPAAKAKIGIVDKIFTRIGASDSLIKGQSTFMVEMTETAEILKNATSRSLVIIDEVGRGTSTFDGLSIAWAVAEYLHDFQGRGVRALFATHYHQLT
;
A
#
# COMPACT_ATOMS: atom_id res chain seq x y z
N THR A 1 30.06 10.39 -23.57
CA THR A 1 31.39 10.92 -23.23
C THR A 1 31.77 10.44 -21.83
N ASP A 2 33.07 10.38 -21.50
CA ASP A 2 33.57 9.92 -20.19
C ASP A 2 33.00 10.77 -19.03
N ILE A 3 32.79 12.07 -19.25
CA ILE A 3 32.17 12.97 -18.26
C ILE A 3 30.72 12.54 -17.97
N GLN A 4 29.94 12.18 -18.97
CA GLN A 4 28.55 11.71 -18.77
C GLN A 4 28.53 10.37 -18.05
N ASN A 5 29.41 9.43 -18.40
CA ASN A 5 29.52 8.15 -17.72
C ASN A 5 29.91 8.34 -16.25
N ASN A 6 30.90 9.19 -15.97
CA ASN A 6 31.27 9.50 -14.60
C ASN A 6 30.14 10.16 -13.81
N SER A 7 29.35 11.03 -14.45
CA SER A 7 28.17 11.65 -13.83
C SER A 7 27.12 10.61 -13.43
N PHE A 8 26.85 9.61 -14.27
CA PHE A 8 25.94 8.51 -13.93
C PHE A 8 26.44 7.66 -12.76
N LEU A 9 27.74 7.30 -12.76
CA LEU A 9 28.34 6.52 -11.68
C LEU A 9 28.31 7.26 -10.33
N VAL A 10 28.55 8.56 -10.35
CA VAL A 10 28.47 9.39 -9.14
C VAL A 10 27.02 9.49 -8.64
N ALA A 11 26.05 9.66 -9.53
CA ALA A 11 24.64 9.70 -9.16
C ALA A 11 24.14 8.37 -8.60
N GLU A 12 24.59 7.24 -9.17
CA GLU A 12 24.28 5.90 -8.65
C GLU A 12 24.88 5.69 -7.26
N LEU A 13 26.15 6.07 -7.07
CA LEU A 13 26.81 5.97 -5.77
C LEU A 13 26.12 6.84 -4.71
N ASP A 14 25.73 8.05 -5.05
CA ASP A 14 25.01 8.98 -4.17
C ASP A 14 23.66 8.38 -3.72
N ALA A 15 22.88 7.84 -4.67
CA ALA A 15 21.61 7.19 -4.38
C ALA A 15 21.78 5.96 -3.46
N LEU A 16 22.73 5.09 -3.78
CA LEU A 16 23.00 3.89 -2.97
C LEU A 16 23.51 4.25 -1.56
N THR A 17 24.34 5.26 -1.45
CA THR A 17 24.84 5.76 -0.14
C THR A 17 23.68 6.33 0.69
N ALA A 18 22.79 7.11 0.10
CA ALA A 18 21.62 7.66 0.80
C ALA A 18 20.68 6.55 1.31
N LEU A 19 20.43 5.52 0.49
CA LEU A 19 19.63 4.36 0.92
C LEU A 19 20.32 3.58 2.04
N ALA A 20 21.63 3.39 1.98
CA ALA A 20 22.41 2.70 3.02
C ALA A 20 22.40 3.47 4.35
N GLU A 21 22.57 4.78 4.31
CA GLU A 21 22.51 5.66 5.49
C GLU A 21 21.15 5.58 6.20
N VAL A 22 20.05 5.62 5.41
CA VAL A 22 18.69 5.48 5.94
C VAL A 22 18.49 4.09 6.55
N ALA A 23 18.95 3.04 5.87
CA ALA A 23 18.85 1.67 6.34
C ALA A 23 19.57 1.44 7.66
N GLU A 24 20.80 1.95 7.80
CA GLU A 24 21.58 1.88 9.04
C GLU A 24 20.90 2.68 10.17
N LYS A 25 20.55 3.93 9.89
CA LYS A 25 19.98 4.86 10.88
C LYS A 25 18.66 4.37 11.47
N TYR A 26 17.80 3.75 10.66
CA TYR A 26 16.45 3.32 11.07
C TYR A 26 16.34 1.80 11.23
N HIS A 27 17.47 1.07 11.21
CA HIS A 27 17.49 -0.39 11.38
C HIS A 27 16.57 -1.12 10.40
N TYR A 28 16.71 -0.80 9.12
CA TYR A 28 15.98 -1.50 8.05
C TYR A 28 16.66 -2.84 7.74
N THR A 29 15.92 -3.79 7.23
CA THR A 29 16.42 -5.12 6.88
C THR A 29 16.39 -5.34 5.37
N CYS A 30 17.26 -6.20 4.87
CA CYS A 30 17.26 -6.61 3.48
C CYS A 30 16.05 -7.50 3.21
N PRO A 31 15.12 -7.15 2.30
CA PRO A 31 13.99 -7.99 1.97
C PRO A 31 14.41 -9.15 1.06
N GLU A 32 13.75 -10.28 1.18
CA GLU A 32 13.77 -11.37 0.21
C GLU A 32 12.79 -11.04 -0.92
N ILE A 33 13.27 -10.96 -2.16
CA ILE A 33 12.41 -10.79 -3.34
C ILE A 33 12.18 -12.15 -3.98
N CYS A 34 10.92 -12.49 -4.28
CA CYS A 34 10.54 -13.77 -4.86
C CYS A 34 9.58 -13.60 -6.05
N GLU A 35 9.47 -14.62 -6.87
CA GLU A 35 8.59 -14.61 -8.04
C GLU A 35 7.16 -15.09 -7.73
N ASP A 36 6.93 -15.60 -6.52
CA ASP A 36 5.60 -16.01 -6.06
C ASP A 36 4.71 -14.79 -5.71
N ASP A 37 3.46 -15.05 -5.36
CA ASP A 37 2.47 -14.01 -5.05
C ASP A 37 2.44 -13.61 -3.57
N THR A 38 3.45 -14.01 -2.78
CA THR A 38 3.48 -13.80 -1.33
C THR A 38 3.98 -12.40 -0.97
N ILE A 39 3.30 -11.73 -0.06
CA ILE A 39 3.80 -10.58 0.69
C ILE A 39 3.75 -10.95 2.16
N GLU A 40 4.89 -11.28 2.75
CA GLU A 40 5.04 -11.57 4.18
C GLU A 40 5.92 -10.49 4.80
N ILE A 41 5.39 -9.76 5.76
CA ILE A 41 6.08 -8.71 6.51
C ILE A 41 5.94 -9.03 8.00
N LYS A 42 7.06 -9.05 8.72
CA LYS A 42 7.10 -9.20 10.16
C LYS A 42 7.60 -7.92 10.80
N ASP A 43 6.89 -7.47 11.83
CA ASP A 43 7.19 -6.24 12.56
C ASP A 43 7.39 -5.04 11.62
N GLY A 44 6.53 -4.90 10.62
CA GLY A 44 6.55 -3.79 9.66
C GLY A 44 6.30 -2.46 10.35
N ARG A 45 6.99 -1.40 9.92
CA ARG A 45 6.88 -0.05 10.46
C ARG A 45 6.61 0.94 9.32
N HIS A 46 5.87 2.01 9.61
CA HIS A 46 5.62 3.05 8.63
C HIS A 46 6.78 4.06 8.61
N PRO A 47 7.57 4.16 7.53
CA PRO A 47 8.84 4.93 7.56
C PRO A 47 8.67 6.40 7.95
N VAL A 48 7.60 7.03 7.49
CA VAL A 48 7.36 8.47 7.78
C VAL A 48 6.77 8.66 9.18
N VAL A 49 5.82 7.81 9.59
CA VAL A 49 5.18 7.94 10.91
C VAL A 49 6.16 7.59 12.02
N GLU A 50 6.97 6.53 11.85
CA GLU A 50 8.02 6.15 12.79
C GLU A 50 9.00 7.29 13.02
N SER A 51 9.45 7.97 11.96
CA SER A 51 10.37 9.09 12.08
C SER A 51 9.78 10.32 12.80
N ALA A 52 8.46 10.46 12.79
CA ALA A 52 7.75 11.53 13.50
C ALA A 52 7.45 11.20 14.97
N LEU A 53 7.31 9.91 15.31
CA LEU A 53 6.94 9.43 16.66
C LEU A 53 8.16 9.05 17.53
N VAL A 54 9.28 9.77 17.42
CA VAL A 54 10.56 9.45 18.10
C VAL A 54 10.42 9.26 19.62
N LYS A 55 9.46 9.90 20.26
CA LYS A 55 9.25 9.83 21.72
C LYS A 55 8.27 8.74 22.16
N GLU A 56 7.27 8.45 21.35
CA GLU A 56 6.18 7.55 21.71
C GLU A 56 6.39 6.12 21.20
N GLY A 57 7.29 5.94 20.23
CA GLY A 57 7.55 4.69 19.54
C GLY A 57 6.43 4.31 18.57
N PHE A 58 6.78 3.61 17.51
CA PHE A 58 5.83 3.05 16.55
C PHE A 58 5.53 1.59 16.93
N VAL A 59 4.25 1.20 16.95
CA VAL A 59 3.85 -0.19 17.18
C VAL A 59 3.97 -0.96 15.86
N PRO A 60 4.89 -1.92 15.72
CA PRO A 60 5.07 -2.70 14.50
C PRO A 60 3.86 -3.59 14.21
N ASN A 61 3.65 -3.91 12.94
CA ASN A 61 2.53 -4.73 12.48
C ASN A 61 2.97 -5.79 11.47
N ASP A 62 2.41 -6.98 11.58
CA ASP A 62 2.58 -8.06 10.62
C ASP A 62 1.63 -7.92 9.44
N CYS A 63 2.03 -8.43 8.28
CA CYS A 63 1.17 -8.59 7.12
C CYS A 63 1.49 -9.90 6.42
N LEU A 64 0.46 -10.68 6.10
CA LEU A 64 0.57 -11.85 5.25
C LEU A 64 -0.50 -11.80 4.17
N MET A 65 -0.06 -11.76 2.93
CA MET A 65 -0.92 -11.89 1.75
C MET A 65 -0.39 -13.00 0.85
N ASP A 66 -1.29 -13.83 0.38
CA ASP A 66 -1.06 -14.83 -0.65
C ASP A 66 -2.34 -14.98 -1.48
N LEU A 67 -2.23 -15.27 -2.78
CA LEU A 67 -3.42 -15.34 -3.63
C LEU A 67 -4.35 -16.53 -3.37
N PRO A 68 -3.91 -17.69 -2.83
CA PRO A 68 -4.88 -18.74 -2.51
C PRO A 68 -5.78 -18.40 -1.33
N ASN A 69 -5.24 -17.81 -0.25
CA ASN A 69 -5.95 -17.73 1.04
C ASN A 69 -6.14 -16.30 1.56
N ASN A 70 -5.14 -15.43 1.41
CA ASN A 70 -5.13 -14.08 2.01
C ASN A 70 -5.01 -13.00 0.93
N LYS A 71 -5.85 -13.06 -0.09
CA LYS A 71 -5.82 -12.15 -1.24
C LYS A 71 -6.44 -10.79 -0.95
N LEU A 72 -7.48 -10.74 -0.14
CA LEU A 72 -8.15 -9.51 0.30
C LEU A 72 -8.15 -9.42 1.82
N LEU A 73 -7.46 -8.43 2.36
CA LEU A 73 -7.47 -8.13 3.79
C LEU A 73 -8.42 -6.96 4.07
N VAL A 74 -9.58 -7.25 4.63
CA VAL A 74 -10.54 -6.23 5.06
C VAL A 74 -10.19 -5.77 6.47
N ILE A 75 -9.90 -4.46 6.62
CA ILE A 75 -9.47 -3.87 7.89
C ILE A 75 -10.53 -2.90 8.37
N THR A 76 -11.20 -3.26 9.46
CA THR A 76 -12.24 -2.42 10.10
C THR A 76 -11.76 -1.85 11.42
N GLY A 77 -12.48 -0.87 11.92
CA GLY A 77 -12.21 -0.26 13.22
C GLY A 77 -12.54 1.24 13.23
N PRO A 78 -12.46 1.89 14.39
CA PRO A 78 -12.79 3.31 14.53
C PRO A 78 -11.81 4.21 13.75
N ASN A 79 -12.22 5.45 13.53
CA ASN A 79 -11.31 6.45 12.96
C ASN A 79 -10.15 6.69 13.92
N MET A 80 -9.00 7.04 13.37
CA MET A 80 -7.73 7.23 14.10
C MET A 80 -7.13 5.96 14.74
N ALA A 81 -7.69 4.76 14.48
CA ALA A 81 -7.13 3.49 14.96
C ALA A 81 -5.89 3.00 14.18
N GLY A 82 -5.40 3.78 13.21
CA GLY A 82 -4.21 3.42 12.43
C GLY A 82 -4.47 2.60 11.17
N LYS A 83 -5.73 2.36 10.75
CA LYS A 83 -6.05 1.61 9.53
C LYS A 83 -5.31 2.14 8.30
N SER A 84 -5.45 3.42 8.02
CA SER A 84 -4.79 4.09 6.88
C SER A 84 -3.26 4.03 6.99
N THR A 85 -2.71 4.15 8.19
CA THR A 85 -1.27 4.02 8.44
C THR A 85 -0.79 2.61 8.10
N TYR A 86 -1.53 1.58 8.53
CA TYR A 86 -1.20 0.19 8.28
C TYR A 86 -1.19 -0.17 6.79
N ILE A 87 -2.24 0.17 6.04
CA ILE A 87 -2.30 -0.18 4.61
C ILE A 87 -1.25 0.56 3.79
N ARG A 88 -0.95 1.83 4.15
CA ARG A 88 0.12 2.61 3.51
C ARG A 88 1.50 2.08 3.85
N GLN A 89 1.72 1.63 5.09
CA GLN A 89 2.95 0.97 5.51
C GLN A 89 3.28 -0.21 4.61
N VAL A 90 2.32 -1.10 4.36
CA VAL A 90 2.52 -2.28 3.49
C VAL A 90 2.89 -1.85 2.07
N ALA A 91 2.17 -0.88 1.49
CA ALA A 91 2.48 -0.36 0.16
C ALA A 91 3.88 0.25 0.06
N LEU A 92 4.31 1.01 1.08
CA LEU A 92 5.64 1.62 1.12
C LEU A 92 6.74 0.59 1.28
N ILE A 93 6.54 -0.45 2.10
CA ILE A 93 7.50 -1.56 2.25
C ILE A 93 7.68 -2.29 0.91
N VAL A 94 6.58 -2.61 0.21
CA VAL A 94 6.64 -3.25 -1.12
C VAL A 94 7.36 -2.36 -2.13
N LEU A 95 7.05 -1.06 -2.14
CA LEU A 95 7.71 -0.09 -3.03
C LEU A 95 9.21 -0.02 -2.76
N LEU A 96 9.63 0.15 -1.50
CA LEU A 96 11.03 0.20 -1.09
C LEU A 96 11.77 -1.09 -1.48
N ALA A 97 11.17 -2.26 -1.23
CA ALA A 97 11.74 -3.54 -1.58
C ALA A 97 12.01 -3.65 -3.10
N GLN A 98 11.03 -3.26 -3.93
CA GLN A 98 11.15 -3.37 -5.39
C GLN A 98 12.06 -2.31 -6.03
N MET A 99 12.31 -1.19 -5.37
CA MET A 99 13.34 -0.24 -5.83
C MET A 99 14.76 -0.61 -5.39
N GLY A 100 14.94 -1.75 -4.69
CA GLY A 100 16.25 -2.24 -4.26
C GLY A 100 16.71 -1.70 -2.91
N SER A 101 15.85 -1.06 -2.15
CA SER A 101 16.15 -0.56 -0.80
C SER A 101 15.93 -1.64 0.27
N PHE A 102 16.59 -1.48 1.41
CA PHE A 102 16.19 -2.14 2.64
C PHE A 102 14.84 -1.58 3.13
N VAL A 103 14.13 -2.34 3.97
CA VAL A 103 12.75 -2.04 4.37
C VAL A 103 12.58 -1.94 5.88
N PRO A 104 11.67 -1.10 6.37
CA PRO A 104 11.36 -0.94 7.79
C PRO A 104 10.55 -2.13 8.33
N ALA A 105 11.19 -3.26 8.51
CA ALA A 105 10.59 -4.48 9.05
C ALA A 105 11.66 -5.33 9.73
N ALA A 106 11.28 -6.26 10.62
CA ALA A 106 12.21 -7.26 11.15
C ALA A 106 12.54 -8.32 10.10
N LYS A 107 11.56 -8.69 9.26
CA LYS A 107 11.72 -9.57 8.10
C LYS A 107 10.69 -9.20 7.03
N ALA A 108 11.08 -9.29 5.77
CA ALA A 108 10.15 -9.13 4.66
C ALA A 108 10.48 -10.13 3.53
N LYS A 109 9.44 -10.82 3.03
CA LYS A 109 9.47 -11.60 1.79
C LYS A 109 8.43 -11.00 0.86
N ILE A 110 8.87 -10.49 -0.29
CA ILE A 110 8.03 -9.70 -1.18
C ILE A 110 8.00 -10.36 -2.57
N GLY A 111 6.86 -10.88 -2.93
CA GLY A 111 6.55 -11.33 -4.29
C GLY A 111 6.40 -10.13 -5.23
N ILE A 112 6.95 -10.24 -6.44
CA ILE A 112 6.98 -9.14 -7.40
C ILE A 112 5.57 -8.61 -7.68
N VAL A 113 5.44 -7.28 -7.61
CA VAL A 113 4.23 -6.51 -7.91
C VAL A 113 4.46 -5.69 -9.16
N ASP A 114 3.58 -5.79 -10.14
CA ASP A 114 3.71 -5.04 -11.40
C ASP A 114 3.23 -3.59 -11.28
N LYS A 115 2.20 -3.36 -10.44
CA LYS A 115 1.63 -2.04 -10.18
C LYS A 115 1.13 -1.94 -8.74
N ILE A 116 1.29 -0.77 -8.15
CA ILE A 116 0.67 -0.43 -6.87
C ILE A 116 -0.41 0.61 -7.15
N PHE A 117 -1.67 0.25 -6.88
CA PHE A 117 -2.80 1.17 -6.96
C PHE A 117 -3.21 1.63 -5.58
N THR A 118 -3.47 2.92 -5.45
CA THR A 118 -3.94 3.49 -4.18
C THR A 118 -5.18 4.34 -4.41
N ARG A 119 -6.24 4.06 -3.66
CA ARG A 119 -7.37 4.94 -3.47
C ARG A 119 -7.35 5.39 -2.01
N ILE A 120 -6.86 6.57 -1.78
CA ILE A 120 -6.74 7.19 -0.47
C ILE A 120 -7.68 8.38 -0.44
N GLY A 121 -8.48 8.54 0.63
CA GLY A 121 -9.45 9.61 0.76
C GLY A 121 -8.86 10.95 0.33
N ALA A 122 -9.47 11.61 -0.66
CA ALA A 122 -9.04 12.93 -1.09
C ALA A 122 -9.27 13.92 0.06
N SER A 123 -8.23 14.66 0.43
CA SER A 123 -8.44 15.95 1.10
C SER A 123 -9.29 16.82 0.17
N ASP A 124 -10.35 17.42 0.70
CA ASP A 124 -11.29 18.25 -0.03
C ASP A 124 -10.60 19.20 -1.02
N SER A 125 -10.55 18.80 -2.28
CA SER A 125 -10.12 19.68 -3.36
C SER A 125 -11.31 20.53 -3.80
N LEU A 126 -11.70 21.46 -2.93
CA LEU A 126 -12.73 22.48 -3.19
C LEU A 126 -12.45 23.32 -4.44
N ILE A 127 -11.22 23.27 -4.96
CA ILE A 127 -10.74 24.11 -6.07
C ILE A 127 -11.27 23.64 -7.43
N LYS A 128 -11.71 22.38 -7.61
CA LYS A 128 -12.13 21.86 -8.91
C LYS A 128 -13.63 21.72 -9.12
N GLY A 129 -14.48 22.05 -8.13
CA GLY A 129 -15.96 21.97 -8.28
C GLY A 129 -16.51 20.58 -8.62
N GLN A 130 -15.68 19.54 -8.56
CA GLN A 130 -16.11 18.16 -8.76
C GLN A 130 -16.63 17.56 -7.45
N SER A 131 -17.72 16.81 -7.51
CA SER A 131 -18.20 16.01 -6.39
C SER A 131 -17.10 15.06 -5.91
N THR A 132 -16.78 15.07 -4.62
CA THR A 132 -15.82 14.15 -4.00
C THR A 132 -16.19 12.69 -4.29
N PHE A 133 -17.48 12.37 -4.33
CA PHE A 133 -18.00 11.08 -4.73
C PHE A 133 -17.65 10.71 -6.17
N MET A 134 -17.75 11.67 -7.11
CA MET A 134 -17.42 11.42 -8.53
C MET A 134 -15.92 11.14 -8.72
N VAL A 135 -15.07 11.87 -8.00
CA VAL A 135 -13.61 11.62 -7.99
C VAL A 135 -13.33 10.24 -7.44
N GLU A 136 -13.93 9.89 -6.30
CA GLU A 136 -13.80 8.58 -5.67
C GLU A 136 -14.20 7.43 -6.62
N MET A 137 -15.33 7.55 -7.30
CA MET A 137 -15.80 6.54 -8.24
C MET A 137 -14.90 6.42 -9.46
N THR A 138 -14.39 7.54 -9.97
CA THR A 138 -13.46 7.55 -11.11
C THR A 138 -12.15 6.86 -10.76
N GLU A 139 -11.55 7.18 -9.62
CA GLU A 139 -10.30 6.55 -9.15
C GLU A 139 -10.50 5.05 -8.90
N THR A 140 -11.62 4.67 -8.27
CA THR A 140 -11.97 3.27 -8.05
C THR A 140 -12.14 2.52 -9.39
N ALA A 141 -12.86 3.11 -10.35
CA ALA A 141 -13.04 2.51 -11.67
C ALA A 141 -11.72 2.33 -12.42
N GLU A 142 -10.79 3.30 -12.33
CA GLU A 142 -9.45 3.19 -12.91
C GLU A 142 -8.66 2.02 -12.31
N ILE A 143 -8.74 1.80 -11.00
CA ILE A 143 -8.12 0.65 -10.33
C ILE A 143 -8.71 -0.65 -10.88
N LEU A 144 -10.03 -0.80 -10.86
CA LEU A 144 -10.71 -2.04 -11.31
C LEU A 144 -10.42 -2.37 -12.77
N LYS A 145 -10.21 -1.34 -13.60
CA LYS A 145 -9.93 -1.48 -15.04
C LYS A 145 -8.50 -1.87 -15.36
N ASN A 146 -7.53 -1.38 -14.57
CA ASN A 146 -6.10 -1.47 -14.88
C ASN A 146 -5.33 -2.41 -13.94
N ALA A 147 -5.94 -2.91 -12.88
CA ALA A 147 -5.35 -3.91 -12.01
C ALA A 147 -5.07 -5.21 -12.79
N THR A 148 -4.06 -5.93 -12.37
CA THR A 148 -3.73 -7.27 -12.84
C THR A 148 -3.70 -8.23 -11.66
N SER A 149 -3.63 -9.53 -11.89
CA SER A 149 -3.46 -10.52 -10.80
C SER A 149 -2.15 -10.35 -10.01
N ARG A 150 -1.18 -9.59 -10.54
CA ARG A 150 0.10 -9.31 -9.87
C ARG A 150 0.15 -7.93 -9.21
N SER A 151 -0.91 -7.15 -9.30
CA SER A 151 -0.97 -5.83 -8.67
C SER A 151 -1.15 -5.91 -7.16
N LEU A 152 -0.77 -4.83 -6.47
CA LEU A 152 -1.15 -4.55 -5.08
C LEU A 152 -2.15 -3.38 -5.08
N VAL A 153 -3.31 -3.60 -4.49
CA VAL A 153 -4.39 -2.60 -4.42
C VAL A 153 -4.59 -2.14 -2.98
N ILE A 154 -4.56 -0.84 -2.75
CA ILE A 154 -4.78 -0.20 -1.46
C ILE A 154 -6.03 0.67 -1.55
N ILE A 155 -7.07 0.28 -0.84
CA ILE A 155 -8.33 1.03 -0.75
C ILE A 155 -8.48 1.58 0.67
N ASP A 156 -8.52 2.90 0.79
CA ASP A 156 -8.77 3.60 2.05
C ASP A 156 -10.13 4.29 1.98
N GLU A 157 -11.14 3.55 2.47
CA GLU A 157 -12.53 3.99 2.61
C GLU A 157 -13.24 4.40 1.30
N VAL A 158 -13.90 3.46 0.67
CA VAL A 158 -14.81 3.67 -0.47
C VAL A 158 -16.25 3.78 0.00
N GLY A 159 -17.05 4.66 -0.63
CA GLY A 159 -18.48 4.84 -0.37
C GLY A 159 -18.81 5.94 0.64
N ARG A 160 -17.86 6.82 1.00
CA ARG A 160 -18.12 7.92 1.95
C ARG A 160 -18.93 9.08 1.36
N GLY A 161 -18.88 9.28 0.05
CA GLY A 161 -19.49 10.44 -0.61
C GLY A 161 -20.98 10.31 -0.91
N THR A 162 -21.67 9.29 -0.38
CA THR A 162 -23.09 9.00 -0.67
C THR A 162 -23.84 8.51 0.58
N SER A 163 -25.10 8.07 0.43
CA SER A 163 -25.87 7.49 1.54
C SER A 163 -25.20 6.24 2.10
N THR A 164 -25.42 5.93 3.36
CA THR A 164 -24.79 4.78 4.04
C THR A 164 -25.05 3.45 3.31
N PHE A 165 -26.28 3.22 2.83
CA PHE A 165 -26.64 1.98 2.15
C PHE A 165 -26.03 1.89 0.75
N ASP A 166 -26.01 2.99 0.00
CA ASP A 166 -25.39 3.03 -1.32
C ASP A 166 -23.88 2.87 -1.19
N GLY A 167 -23.25 3.55 -0.21
CA GLY A 167 -21.83 3.43 0.08
C GLY A 167 -21.42 2.01 0.46
N LEU A 168 -22.20 1.34 1.31
CA LEU A 168 -21.99 -0.07 1.66
C LEU A 168 -22.10 -0.97 0.44
N SER A 169 -23.11 -0.76 -0.40
CA SER A 169 -23.33 -1.58 -1.60
C SER A 169 -22.17 -1.45 -2.58
N ILE A 170 -21.66 -0.23 -2.78
CA ILE A 170 -20.49 0.04 -3.62
C ILE A 170 -19.23 -0.62 -3.02
N ALA A 171 -18.98 -0.42 -1.74
CA ALA A 171 -17.82 -0.99 -1.05
C ALA A 171 -17.82 -2.52 -1.12
N TRP A 172 -19.00 -3.14 -0.95
CA TRP A 172 -19.20 -4.59 -1.08
C TRP A 172 -18.88 -5.08 -2.49
N ALA A 173 -19.49 -4.47 -3.50
CA ALA A 173 -19.25 -4.84 -4.90
C ALA A 173 -17.77 -4.71 -5.30
N VAL A 174 -17.07 -3.66 -4.83
CA VAL A 174 -15.64 -3.48 -5.07
C VAL A 174 -14.82 -4.57 -4.38
N ALA A 175 -15.14 -4.89 -3.13
CA ALA A 175 -14.45 -5.94 -2.37
C ALA A 175 -14.63 -7.32 -3.02
N GLU A 176 -15.84 -7.69 -3.41
CA GLU A 176 -16.11 -8.94 -4.14
C GLU A 176 -15.37 -9.00 -5.47
N TYR A 177 -15.39 -7.91 -6.24
CA TYR A 177 -14.69 -7.86 -7.52
C TYR A 177 -13.18 -8.09 -7.36
N LEU A 178 -12.55 -7.45 -6.37
CA LEU A 178 -11.11 -7.63 -6.08
C LEU A 178 -10.82 -9.04 -5.56
N HIS A 179 -11.71 -9.60 -4.74
CA HIS A 179 -11.58 -10.95 -4.22
C HIS A 179 -11.64 -12.00 -5.34
N ASP A 180 -12.55 -11.86 -6.30
CA ASP A 180 -12.78 -12.84 -7.36
C ASP A 180 -12.11 -12.47 -8.68
N PHE A 181 -11.28 -11.44 -8.69
CA PHE A 181 -10.64 -10.89 -9.89
C PHE A 181 -10.02 -12.00 -10.76
N GLN A 182 -10.54 -12.14 -11.99
CA GLN A 182 -10.10 -13.16 -12.96
C GLN A 182 -10.08 -14.60 -12.38
N GLY A 183 -10.94 -14.92 -11.43
CA GLY A 183 -11.03 -16.23 -10.77
C GLY A 183 -9.90 -16.56 -9.79
N ARG A 184 -8.92 -15.67 -9.62
CA ARG A 184 -7.78 -15.85 -8.68
C ARG A 184 -7.76 -14.83 -7.56
N GLY A 185 -8.33 -13.65 -7.79
CA GLY A 185 -8.21 -12.49 -6.92
C GLY A 185 -6.97 -11.64 -7.22
N VAL A 186 -6.87 -10.53 -6.50
CA VAL A 186 -5.72 -9.62 -6.50
C VAL A 186 -5.34 -9.31 -5.06
N ARG A 187 -4.05 -9.09 -4.79
CA ARG A 187 -3.60 -8.69 -3.45
C ARG A 187 -4.16 -7.31 -3.12
N ALA A 188 -5.11 -7.24 -2.20
CA ALA A 188 -5.78 -6.00 -1.84
C ALA A 188 -5.87 -5.79 -0.32
N LEU A 189 -5.57 -4.58 0.13
CA LEU A 189 -5.79 -4.10 1.48
C LEU A 189 -6.94 -3.10 1.44
N PHE A 190 -8.03 -3.42 2.12
CA PHE A 190 -9.28 -2.68 2.08
C PHE A 190 -9.64 -2.15 3.47
N ALA A 191 -9.29 -0.90 3.76
CA ALA A 191 -9.69 -0.25 5.00
C ALA A 191 -11.10 0.33 4.84
N THR A 192 -11.97 0.04 5.80
CA THR A 192 -13.37 0.48 5.76
C THR A 192 -13.93 0.70 7.16
N HIS A 193 -14.97 1.51 7.24
CA HIS A 193 -15.81 1.65 8.45
C HIS A 193 -17.07 0.75 8.39
N TYR A 194 -17.31 0.07 7.29
CA TYR A 194 -18.42 -0.86 7.15
C TYR A 194 -18.07 -2.22 7.76
N HIS A 195 -18.49 -2.45 9.00
CA HIS A 195 -18.24 -3.72 9.72
C HIS A 195 -18.94 -4.92 9.08
N GLN A 196 -19.92 -4.70 8.23
CA GLN A 196 -20.66 -5.74 7.51
C GLN A 196 -19.82 -6.45 6.45
N LEU A 197 -18.66 -5.89 6.09
CA LEU A 197 -17.73 -6.49 5.11
C LEU A 197 -16.77 -7.54 5.71
N THR A 198 -16.80 -7.74 7.04
CA THR A 198 -15.94 -8.70 7.76
C THR A 198 -16.68 -9.98 8.15
#